data_d61d31363f81d2975b3c0390b6bd508d
#
_entry.id   d61d31363f81d2975b3c0390b6bd508d
#
_cell.length_a   1.000
_cell.length_b   1.000
_cell.length_c   1.000
_cell.angle_alpha   90.00
_cell.angle_beta   90.00
_cell.angle_gamma   90.00
#
_symmetry.space_group_name_H-M   'P 1'
#
loop_
_entity.id
_entity.type
_entity.pdbx_description
1 polymer ?
#
loop_
_entity_poly.entity_id
_entity_poly.type
_entity_poly.pdbx_seq_one_letter_code
_entity_poly.pdbx_strand_id
1 'polypeptide(L)'
;MAKLIVWDIISVDGYFEGTQQWDLDLHEYIWGKDLEHLSLSFGEELGLLVFGRITYEGMAAYWPNATDEGDIAAYMNAAPKLVASRTLTEATWNNTEVTADIIGELTRRKATLDRPIYVFGSAALTDSLLQADLVDELLIGVAPVLLGAGHPFFKPASSLRPLTLVESRPTDTGGVLLRYAVPRA
;
A
#
# COMPACT_ATOMS: atom_id res chain seq x y z
N MET A 1 -16.70 4.76 -10.70
CA MET A 1 -16.25 4.54 -9.32
C MET A 1 -14.78 4.12 -9.34
N ALA A 2 -13.93 4.82 -8.60
CA ALA A 2 -12.53 4.48 -8.49
C ALA A 2 -12.33 3.12 -7.81
N LYS A 3 -11.36 2.34 -8.29
CA LYS A 3 -10.91 1.14 -7.58
C LYS A 3 -10.06 1.54 -6.38
N LEU A 4 -10.22 0.83 -5.27
CA LEU A 4 -9.33 0.90 -4.13
C LEU A 4 -8.42 -0.33 -4.15
N ILE A 5 -7.13 -0.08 -4.31
CA ILE A 5 -6.08 -1.08 -4.49
C ILE A 5 -5.14 -0.99 -3.29
N VAL A 6 -4.96 -2.08 -2.60
CA VAL A 6 -3.93 -2.18 -1.54
C VAL A 6 -2.65 -2.70 -2.19
N TRP A 7 -1.55 -1.97 -1.98
CA TRP A 7 -0.22 -2.33 -2.39
C TRP A 7 0.69 -2.55 -1.20
N ASP A 8 1.40 -3.68 -1.18
CA ASP A 8 2.49 -3.92 -0.23
C ASP A 8 3.46 -5.00 -0.75
N ILE A 9 4.62 -5.09 -0.10
CA ILE A 9 5.61 -6.14 -0.30
C ILE A 9 5.64 -7.00 0.96
N ILE A 10 5.59 -8.33 0.76
CA ILE A 10 5.64 -9.29 1.85
C ILE A 10 6.71 -10.36 1.59
N SER A 11 7.20 -10.97 2.65
CA SER A 11 7.99 -12.21 2.57
C SER A 11 7.10 -13.41 2.17
N VAL A 12 7.72 -14.54 1.78
CA VAL A 12 6.99 -15.78 1.46
C VAL A 12 6.16 -16.28 2.64
N ASP A 13 6.60 -16.03 3.87
CA ASP A 13 5.89 -16.37 5.12
C ASP A 13 4.96 -15.26 5.64
N GLY A 14 4.70 -14.21 4.84
CA GLY A 14 3.60 -13.27 5.03
C GLY A 14 3.89 -12.05 5.91
N TYR A 15 5.14 -11.76 6.21
CA TYR A 15 5.54 -10.56 6.95
C TYR A 15 5.84 -9.41 5.99
N PHE A 16 5.37 -8.20 6.31
CA PHE A 16 5.65 -6.99 5.50
C PHE A 16 6.79 -6.15 6.10
N GLU A 17 7.19 -6.44 7.34
CA GLU A 17 8.18 -5.72 8.12
C GLU A 17 8.83 -6.69 9.09
N GLY A 18 10.10 -6.51 9.39
CA GLY A 18 10.81 -7.27 10.41
C GLY A 18 10.28 -7.04 11.82
N THR A 19 11.06 -7.37 12.85
CA THR A 19 10.63 -7.22 14.25
C THR A 19 10.70 -5.78 14.75
N GLN A 20 11.46 -4.92 14.08
CA GLN A 20 11.56 -3.50 14.36
C GLN A 20 10.73 -2.72 13.35
N GLN A 21 10.16 -1.60 13.78
CA GLN A 21 9.43 -0.69 12.89
C GLN A 21 10.38 -0.15 11.80
N TRP A 22 9.94 -0.18 10.54
CA TRP A 22 10.72 0.23 9.37
C TRP A 22 11.89 -0.70 9.03
N ASP A 23 11.94 -1.91 9.58
CA ASP A 23 12.84 -2.98 9.14
C ASP A 23 12.30 -3.59 7.83
N LEU A 24 12.61 -2.93 6.71
CA LEU A 24 12.12 -3.24 5.37
C LEU A 24 13.19 -3.92 4.49
N ASP A 25 14.17 -4.56 5.07
CA ASP A 25 15.28 -5.22 4.35
C ASP A 25 14.77 -6.23 3.29
N LEU A 26 13.57 -6.80 3.49
CA LEU A 26 12.94 -7.69 2.50
C LEU A 26 12.71 -7.01 1.14
N HIS A 27 12.58 -5.69 1.08
CA HIS A 27 12.37 -4.94 -0.16
C HIS A 27 13.58 -5.05 -1.10
N GLU A 28 14.80 -5.13 -0.58
CA GLU A 28 16.03 -5.26 -1.37
C GLU A 28 16.05 -6.53 -2.21
N TYR A 29 15.37 -7.59 -1.75
CA TYR A 29 15.33 -8.89 -2.43
C TYR A 29 14.33 -8.96 -3.59
N ILE A 30 13.41 -8.03 -3.68
CA ILE A 30 12.43 -7.97 -4.78
C ILE A 30 12.62 -6.72 -5.64
N TRP A 31 13.36 -5.68 -5.15
CA TRP A 31 13.59 -4.48 -5.91
C TRP A 31 14.44 -4.76 -7.14
N GLY A 32 13.98 -4.30 -8.30
CA GLY A 32 14.61 -4.47 -9.60
C GLY A 32 13.81 -3.74 -10.67
N LYS A 33 14.12 -3.99 -11.94
CA LYS A 33 13.50 -3.29 -13.07
C LYS A 33 11.98 -3.44 -13.14
N ASP A 34 11.49 -4.65 -12.82
CA ASP A 34 10.04 -4.90 -12.85
C ASP A 34 9.29 -4.12 -11.77
N LEU A 35 9.89 -3.98 -10.58
CA LEU A 35 9.30 -3.21 -9.49
C LEU A 35 9.41 -1.70 -9.74
N GLU A 36 10.53 -1.25 -10.30
CA GLU A 36 10.71 0.13 -10.72
C GLU A 36 9.65 0.52 -11.77
N HIS A 37 9.44 -0.28 -12.81
CA HIS A 37 8.40 -0.05 -13.82
C HIS A 37 6.99 -0.02 -13.20
N LEU A 38 6.70 -0.94 -12.26
CA LEU A 38 5.43 -0.93 -11.55
C LEU A 38 5.27 0.36 -10.74
N SER A 39 6.31 0.77 -10.01
CA SER A 39 6.29 2.00 -9.21
C SER A 39 6.07 3.24 -10.07
N LEU A 40 6.71 3.32 -11.23
CA LEU A 40 6.49 4.42 -12.19
C LEU A 40 5.07 4.43 -12.73
N SER A 41 4.47 3.25 -13.01
CA SER A 41 3.08 3.16 -13.48
C SER A 41 2.06 3.70 -12.47
N PHE A 42 2.34 3.62 -11.16
CA PHE A 42 1.49 4.25 -10.16
C PHE A 42 1.40 5.77 -10.36
N GLY A 43 2.52 6.43 -10.69
CA GLY A 43 2.53 7.88 -10.94
C GLY A 43 1.64 8.29 -12.11
N GLU A 44 1.48 7.44 -13.10
CA GLU A 44 0.66 7.71 -14.28
C GLU A 44 -0.85 7.57 -13.99
N GLU A 45 -1.24 6.61 -13.14
CA GLU A 45 -2.65 6.24 -12.98
C GLU A 45 -3.28 6.61 -11.64
N LEU A 46 -2.51 6.83 -10.57
CA LEU A 46 -3.07 7.07 -9.24
C LEU A 46 -3.88 8.37 -9.17
N GLY A 47 -5.01 8.32 -8.43
CA GLY A 47 -5.82 9.49 -8.09
C GLY A 47 -5.67 9.94 -6.65
N LEU A 48 -5.32 9.02 -5.74
CA LEU A 48 -5.15 9.29 -4.31
C LEU A 48 -4.23 8.24 -3.68
N LEU A 49 -3.27 8.68 -2.88
CA LEU A 49 -2.49 7.83 -1.97
C LEU A 49 -3.12 7.83 -0.58
N VAL A 50 -3.19 6.66 0.04
CA VAL A 50 -3.78 6.49 1.37
C VAL A 50 -2.80 5.78 2.29
N PHE A 51 -2.65 6.30 3.49
CA PHE A 51 -1.73 5.79 4.50
C PHE A 51 -2.39 5.65 5.87
N GLY A 52 -1.96 4.68 6.66
CA GLY A 52 -2.08 4.76 8.10
C GLY A 52 -1.06 5.76 8.67
N ARG A 53 -1.28 6.25 9.90
CA ARG A 53 -0.44 7.28 10.52
C ARG A 53 1.06 6.90 10.53
N ILE A 54 1.40 5.70 10.98
CA ILE A 54 2.80 5.26 11.10
C ILE A 54 3.47 5.21 9.72
N THR A 55 2.80 4.63 8.72
CA THR A 55 3.31 4.60 7.35
C THR A 55 3.48 6.00 6.78
N TYR A 56 2.50 6.88 7.03
CA TYR A 56 2.60 8.28 6.62
C TYR A 56 3.82 8.98 7.22
N GLU A 57 4.04 8.86 8.53
CA GLU A 57 5.16 9.52 9.23
C GLU A 57 6.52 9.10 8.64
N GLY A 58 6.72 7.84 8.33
CA GLY A 58 7.96 7.38 7.68
C GLY A 58 8.08 7.84 6.24
N MET A 59 7.00 7.73 5.45
CA MET A 59 6.99 8.21 4.06
C MET A 59 7.23 9.72 3.98
N ALA A 60 6.64 10.50 4.89
CA ALA A 60 6.80 11.95 4.98
C ALA A 60 8.22 12.37 5.41
N ALA A 61 8.92 11.52 6.16
CA ALA A 61 10.33 11.75 6.49
C ALA A 61 11.28 11.45 5.32
N TYR A 62 10.93 10.51 4.46
CA TYR A 62 11.76 10.02 3.36
C TYR A 62 11.54 10.82 2.07
N TRP A 63 10.34 10.79 1.49
CA TRP A 63 10.07 11.23 0.12
C TRP A 63 10.36 12.70 -0.17
N PRO A 64 10.11 13.67 0.73
CA PRO A 64 10.46 15.07 0.46
C PRO A 64 11.96 15.31 0.25
N ASN A 65 12.80 14.40 0.75
CA ASN A 65 14.26 14.50 0.70
C ASN A 65 14.92 13.44 -0.22
N ALA A 66 14.13 12.60 -0.88
CA ALA A 66 14.60 11.51 -1.72
C ALA A 66 15.05 12.05 -3.10
N THR A 67 16.27 12.59 -3.18
CA THR A 67 16.82 13.23 -4.39
C THR A 67 17.21 12.24 -5.49
N ASP A 68 17.46 10.98 -5.13
CA ASP A 68 17.97 9.95 -6.02
C ASP A 68 16.87 9.07 -6.64
N GLU A 69 15.61 9.28 -6.24
CA GLU A 69 14.45 8.46 -6.65
C GLU A 69 13.72 9.00 -7.90
N GLY A 70 14.25 10.05 -8.52
CA GLY A 70 13.77 10.55 -9.81
C GLY A 70 12.25 10.77 -9.90
N ASP A 71 11.63 10.16 -10.91
CA ASP A 71 10.20 10.31 -11.20
C ASP A 71 9.30 9.68 -10.13
N ILE A 72 9.79 8.67 -9.38
CA ILE A 72 9.07 8.08 -8.26
C ILE A 72 8.90 9.14 -7.15
N ALA A 73 9.99 9.82 -6.75
CA ALA A 73 9.90 10.91 -5.78
C ALA A 73 9.01 12.05 -6.28
N ALA A 74 9.07 12.37 -7.57
CA ALA A 74 8.27 13.42 -8.16
C ALA A 74 6.77 13.15 -8.00
N TYR A 75 6.27 11.96 -8.37
CA TYR A 75 4.85 11.66 -8.23
C TYR A 75 4.43 11.45 -6.76
N MET A 76 5.26 10.84 -5.93
CA MET A 76 4.99 10.67 -4.50
C MET A 76 4.78 12.01 -3.80
N ASN A 77 5.58 13.00 -4.15
CA ASN A 77 5.44 14.37 -3.61
C ASN A 77 4.24 15.12 -4.22
N ALA A 78 3.94 14.94 -5.51
CA ALA A 78 2.86 15.65 -6.20
C ALA A 78 1.47 15.09 -5.89
N ALA A 79 1.35 13.78 -5.63
CA ALA A 79 0.08 13.09 -5.46
C ALA A 79 -0.76 13.65 -4.30
N PRO A 80 -2.11 13.70 -4.43
CA PRO A 80 -2.99 13.88 -3.29
C PRO A 80 -2.86 12.72 -2.30
N LYS A 81 -2.89 13.03 -1.01
CA LYS A 81 -2.69 12.06 0.08
C LYS A 81 -3.80 12.14 1.11
N LEU A 82 -4.19 11.00 1.65
CA LEU A 82 -5.15 10.89 2.76
C LEU A 82 -4.55 10.02 3.86
N VAL A 83 -4.55 10.51 5.08
CA VAL A 83 -4.03 9.81 6.25
C VAL A 83 -5.13 9.43 7.21
N ALA A 84 -5.24 8.13 7.50
CA ALA A 84 -6.10 7.62 8.55
C ALA A 84 -5.47 7.84 9.93
N SER A 85 -5.95 8.82 10.68
CA SER A 85 -5.45 9.09 12.03
C SER A 85 -6.47 9.82 12.90
N ARG A 86 -6.49 9.44 14.19
CA ARG A 86 -7.23 10.14 15.25
C ARG A 86 -6.33 11.03 16.11
N THR A 87 -5.02 10.95 15.92
CA THR A 87 -4.03 11.60 16.79
C THR A 87 -3.10 12.55 16.05
N LEU A 88 -2.96 12.40 14.72
CA LEU A 88 -2.19 13.32 13.90
C LEU A 88 -3.01 14.60 13.73
N THR A 89 -2.48 15.71 14.25
CA THR A 89 -3.16 17.02 14.22
C THR A 89 -2.79 17.84 13.00
N GLU A 90 -1.60 17.62 12.44
CA GLU A 90 -1.08 18.35 11.30
C GLU A 90 -0.27 17.43 10.39
N ALA A 91 -0.51 17.55 9.09
CA ALA A 91 0.27 16.86 8.06
C ALA A 91 1.37 17.77 7.54
N THR A 92 2.62 17.31 7.57
CA THR A 92 3.80 18.07 7.13
C THR A 92 4.15 17.83 5.66
N TRP A 93 3.76 16.68 5.11
CA TRP A 93 3.97 16.38 3.70
C TRP A 93 2.89 17.02 2.85
N ASN A 94 3.29 17.70 1.77
CA ASN A 94 2.37 18.48 0.92
C ASN A 94 1.21 17.61 0.34
N ASN A 95 0.12 18.29 0.00
CA ASN A 95 -1.09 17.67 -0.59
C ASN A 95 -1.70 16.58 0.29
N THR A 96 -1.61 16.67 1.60
CA THR A 96 -2.08 15.68 2.55
C THR A 96 -3.28 16.19 3.35
N GLU A 97 -4.34 15.39 3.36
CA GLU A 97 -5.49 15.52 4.25
C GLU A 97 -5.43 14.45 5.35
N VAL A 98 -5.93 14.76 6.54
CA VAL A 98 -6.03 13.82 7.67
C VAL A 98 -7.50 13.58 7.99
N THR A 99 -7.88 12.33 8.22
CA THR A 99 -9.24 11.98 8.62
C THR A 99 -9.26 10.98 9.77
N ALA A 100 -10.18 11.17 10.71
CA ALA A 100 -10.50 10.20 11.75
C ALA A 100 -11.53 9.14 11.28
N ASP A 101 -12.31 9.46 10.23
CA ASP A 101 -13.29 8.56 9.60
C ASP A 101 -12.82 8.15 8.20
N ILE A 102 -11.86 7.24 8.16
CA ILE A 102 -11.29 6.77 6.89
C ILE A 102 -12.31 5.98 6.05
N ILE A 103 -13.23 5.25 6.70
CA ILE A 103 -14.22 4.41 6.00
C ILE A 103 -15.23 5.30 5.27
N GLY A 104 -15.81 6.28 5.95
CA GLY A 104 -16.75 7.24 5.34
C GLY A 104 -16.09 8.05 4.25
N GLU A 105 -14.87 8.54 4.49
CA GLU A 105 -14.14 9.35 3.52
C GLU A 105 -13.78 8.55 2.26
N LEU A 106 -13.28 7.31 2.38
CA LEU A 106 -12.98 6.48 1.22
C LEU A 106 -14.23 6.02 0.47
N THR A 107 -15.33 5.77 1.16
CA THR A 107 -16.62 5.48 0.52
C THR A 107 -17.02 6.64 -0.40
N ARG A 108 -16.91 7.88 0.09
CA ARG A 108 -17.21 9.09 -0.69
C ARG A 108 -16.24 9.28 -1.85
N ARG A 109 -14.92 9.12 -1.60
CA ARG A 109 -13.88 9.29 -2.64
C ARG A 109 -14.00 8.24 -3.75
N LYS A 110 -14.29 7.00 -3.42
CA LYS A 110 -14.55 5.94 -4.43
C LYS A 110 -15.70 6.30 -5.37
N ALA A 111 -16.74 6.97 -4.87
CA ALA A 111 -17.88 7.37 -5.68
C ALA A 111 -17.57 8.55 -6.61
N THR A 112 -16.66 9.43 -6.24
CA THR A 112 -16.39 10.71 -6.91
C THR A 112 -15.15 10.72 -7.79
N LEU A 113 -14.13 9.92 -7.45
CA LEU A 113 -12.92 9.83 -8.24
C LEU A 113 -13.11 8.90 -9.45
N ASP A 114 -12.39 9.23 -10.52
CA ASP A 114 -12.30 8.45 -11.76
C ASP A 114 -10.99 7.65 -11.87
N ARG A 115 -9.98 8.00 -11.05
CA ARG A 115 -8.66 7.35 -11.00
C ARG A 115 -8.52 6.49 -9.75
N PRO A 116 -7.68 5.43 -9.79
CA PRO A 116 -7.48 4.51 -8.67
C PRO A 116 -7.02 5.19 -7.37
N ILE A 117 -7.45 4.62 -6.26
CA ILE A 117 -7.00 4.93 -4.90
C ILE A 117 -6.03 3.83 -4.49
N TYR A 118 -4.79 4.19 -4.17
CA TYR A 118 -3.79 3.25 -3.68
C TYR A 118 -3.60 3.40 -2.17
N VAL A 119 -3.68 2.28 -1.46
CA VAL A 119 -3.31 2.18 -0.04
C VAL A 119 -1.91 1.58 0.02
N PHE A 120 -0.95 2.38 0.48
CA PHE A 120 0.42 1.93 0.66
C PHE A 120 0.65 1.56 2.11
N GLY A 121 0.86 0.28 2.32
CA GLY A 121 1.16 -0.25 3.63
C GLY A 121 0.03 -0.09 4.66
N SER A 122 0.41 -0.30 5.92
CA SER A 122 -0.41 -0.39 7.12
C SER A 122 -1.33 -1.60 7.15
N ALA A 123 -0.82 -2.69 7.70
CA ALA A 123 -1.60 -3.91 7.96
C ALA A 123 -2.92 -3.63 8.72
N ALA A 124 -2.88 -2.69 9.68
CA ALA A 124 -4.06 -2.31 10.46
C ALA A 124 -5.13 -1.59 9.62
N LEU A 125 -4.70 -0.70 8.72
CA LEU A 125 -5.62 0.00 7.82
C LEU A 125 -6.20 -0.97 6.81
N THR A 126 -5.36 -1.81 6.19
CA THR A 126 -5.78 -2.84 5.23
C THR A 126 -6.84 -3.76 5.83
N ASP A 127 -6.62 -4.25 7.05
CA ASP A 127 -7.59 -5.07 7.77
C ASP A 127 -8.95 -4.36 7.95
N SER A 128 -8.93 -3.10 8.38
CA SER A 128 -10.15 -2.30 8.55
C SER A 128 -10.90 -2.08 7.23
N LEU A 129 -10.16 -1.85 6.14
CA LEU A 129 -10.74 -1.63 4.80
C LEU A 129 -11.32 -2.92 4.21
N LEU A 130 -10.67 -4.07 4.46
CA LEU A 130 -11.18 -5.39 4.08
C LEU A 130 -12.46 -5.72 4.84
N GLN A 131 -12.53 -5.45 6.15
CA GLN A 131 -13.73 -5.65 6.96
C GLN A 131 -14.89 -4.75 6.51
N ALA A 132 -14.61 -3.58 5.99
CA ALA A 132 -15.60 -2.64 5.46
C ALA A 132 -15.99 -2.91 3.98
N ASP A 133 -15.49 -3.98 3.35
CA ASP A 133 -15.70 -4.33 1.93
C ASP A 133 -15.35 -3.19 0.95
N LEU A 134 -14.37 -2.36 1.31
CA LEU A 134 -13.93 -1.23 0.48
C LEU A 134 -12.81 -1.58 -0.50
N VAL A 135 -12.04 -2.64 -0.22
CA VAL A 135 -10.92 -3.07 -1.07
C VAL A 135 -11.46 -3.78 -2.30
N ASP A 136 -11.07 -3.32 -3.49
CA ASP A 136 -11.42 -3.96 -4.76
C ASP A 136 -10.32 -4.91 -5.23
N GLU A 137 -9.05 -4.57 -4.98
CA GLU A 137 -7.89 -5.38 -5.40
C GLU A 137 -6.79 -5.37 -4.34
N LEU A 138 -6.09 -6.50 -4.25
CA LEU A 138 -4.80 -6.63 -3.57
C LEU A 138 -3.72 -6.77 -4.65
N LEU A 139 -2.72 -5.91 -4.62
CA LEU A 139 -1.50 -5.99 -5.41
C LEU A 139 -0.34 -6.25 -4.45
N ILE A 140 0.22 -7.43 -4.49
CA ILE A 140 1.20 -7.91 -3.51
C ILE A 140 2.49 -8.31 -4.20
N GLY A 141 3.59 -7.70 -3.81
CA GLY A 141 4.93 -8.17 -4.14
C GLY A 141 5.38 -9.23 -3.12
N VAL A 142 5.67 -10.44 -3.56
CA VAL A 142 6.20 -11.49 -2.70
C VAL A 142 7.71 -11.56 -2.90
N ALA A 143 8.46 -11.06 -1.91
CA ALA A 143 9.91 -11.14 -1.91
C ALA A 143 10.36 -12.60 -1.68
N PRO A 144 11.42 -13.08 -2.37
CA PRO A 144 11.85 -14.48 -2.31
C PRO A 144 12.66 -14.78 -1.03
N VAL A 145 12.11 -14.40 0.12
CA VAL A 145 12.76 -14.55 1.45
C VAL A 145 11.78 -15.07 2.49
N LEU A 146 12.32 -15.70 3.52
CA LEU A 146 11.63 -16.04 4.76
C LEU A 146 12.18 -15.14 5.87
N LEU A 147 11.32 -14.40 6.57
CA LEU A 147 11.71 -13.60 7.73
C LEU A 147 11.70 -14.43 9.02
N GLY A 148 10.81 -15.41 9.13
CA GLY A 148 10.66 -16.24 10.32
C GLY A 148 10.01 -15.55 11.51
N ALA A 149 10.15 -14.22 11.62
CA ALA A 149 9.53 -13.36 12.63
C ALA A 149 9.39 -11.94 12.08
N GLY A 150 8.38 -11.20 12.55
CA GLY A 150 8.13 -9.84 12.10
C GLY A 150 6.67 -9.44 12.28
N HIS A 151 6.27 -8.39 11.60
CA HIS A 151 4.89 -7.92 11.58
C HIS A 151 4.14 -8.53 10.39
N PRO A 152 3.14 -9.42 10.62
CA PRO A 152 2.36 -10.02 9.54
C PRO A 152 1.49 -8.97 8.86
N PHE A 153 1.42 -9.05 7.52
CA PHE A 153 0.60 -8.12 6.74
C PHE A 153 -0.90 -8.40 6.92
N PHE A 154 -1.29 -9.66 6.83
CA PHE A 154 -2.68 -10.06 7.06
C PHE A 154 -2.90 -10.47 8.51
N LYS A 155 -3.91 -9.86 9.14
CA LYS A 155 -4.29 -10.21 10.50
C LYS A 155 -5.12 -11.49 10.54
N PRO A 156 -5.08 -12.24 11.65
CA PRO A 156 -6.00 -13.35 11.87
C PRO A 156 -7.44 -12.90 11.68
N ALA A 157 -8.20 -13.61 10.85
CA ALA A 157 -9.60 -13.33 10.58
C ALA A 157 -10.49 -14.47 11.11
N SER A 158 -11.72 -14.15 11.46
CA SER A 158 -12.71 -15.13 11.97
C SER A 158 -13.32 -15.98 10.86
N SER A 159 -13.19 -15.56 9.60
CA SER A 159 -13.76 -16.24 8.43
C SER A 159 -12.81 -16.21 7.24
N LEU A 160 -12.90 -17.24 6.40
CA LEU A 160 -12.21 -17.31 5.13
C LEU A 160 -12.79 -16.28 4.16
N ARG A 161 -11.90 -15.52 3.50
CA ARG A 161 -12.26 -14.61 2.40
C ARG A 161 -11.62 -15.11 1.11
N PRO A 162 -12.40 -15.64 0.17
CA PRO A 162 -11.85 -16.08 -1.12
C PRO A 162 -11.41 -14.86 -1.96
N LEU A 163 -10.35 -15.06 -2.74
CA LEU A 163 -9.85 -14.07 -3.69
C LEU A 163 -9.88 -14.65 -5.10
N THR A 164 -9.98 -13.79 -6.11
CA THR A 164 -9.90 -14.20 -7.52
C THR A 164 -8.58 -13.71 -8.10
N LEU A 165 -7.72 -14.62 -8.56
CA LEU A 165 -6.46 -14.25 -9.21
C LEU A 165 -6.74 -13.49 -10.51
N VAL A 166 -6.18 -12.29 -10.63
CA VAL A 166 -6.24 -11.45 -11.84
C VAL A 166 -4.95 -11.58 -12.64
N GLU A 167 -3.81 -11.53 -11.94
CA GLU A 167 -2.48 -11.59 -12.55
C GLU A 167 -1.48 -12.23 -11.59
N SER A 168 -0.55 -13.00 -12.14
CA SER A 168 0.67 -13.41 -11.45
C SER A 168 1.85 -13.27 -12.40
N ARG A 169 2.91 -12.57 -11.95
CA ARG A 169 4.09 -12.29 -12.76
C ARG A 169 5.36 -12.45 -11.93
N PRO A 170 6.32 -13.28 -12.37
CA PRO A 170 7.65 -13.30 -11.74
C PRO A 170 8.35 -11.96 -11.99
N THR A 171 9.21 -11.55 -11.07
CA THR A 171 10.09 -10.40 -11.21
C THR A 171 11.48 -10.83 -11.63
N ASP A 172 12.24 -9.89 -12.20
CA ASP A 172 13.64 -10.09 -12.61
C ASP A 172 14.58 -10.44 -11.45
N THR A 173 14.16 -10.19 -10.21
CA THR A 173 14.89 -10.51 -8.97
C THR A 173 14.47 -11.84 -8.32
N GLY A 174 13.54 -12.58 -8.92
CA GLY A 174 13.05 -13.86 -8.40
C GLY A 174 11.86 -13.76 -7.45
N GLY A 175 11.32 -12.57 -7.21
CA GLY A 175 10.05 -12.37 -6.53
C GLY A 175 8.85 -12.64 -7.43
N VAL A 176 7.64 -12.43 -6.91
CA VAL A 176 6.39 -12.58 -7.66
C VAL A 176 5.47 -11.41 -7.36
N LEU A 177 4.91 -10.79 -8.39
CA LEU A 177 3.79 -9.86 -8.27
C LEU A 177 2.48 -10.62 -8.42
N LEU A 178 1.59 -10.47 -7.45
CA LEU A 178 0.27 -11.07 -7.40
C LEU A 178 -0.79 -9.98 -7.38
N ARG A 179 -1.75 -10.04 -8.31
CA ARG A 179 -2.93 -9.18 -8.30
C ARG A 179 -4.17 -10.03 -8.10
N TYR A 180 -4.91 -9.76 -7.05
CA TYR A 180 -6.16 -10.43 -6.74
C TYR A 180 -7.32 -9.44 -6.71
N ALA A 181 -8.44 -9.80 -7.32
CA ALA A 181 -9.71 -9.15 -7.05
C ALA A 181 -10.27 -9.65 -5.71
N VAL A 182 -10.83 -8.73 -4.93
CA VAL A 182 -11.49 -9.01 -3.65
C VAL A 182 -13.01 -9.00 -3.90
N PRO A 183 -13.67 -10.17 -3.97
CA PRO A 183 -15.11 -10.22 -4.10
C PRO A 183 -15.79 -9.58 -2.89
N ARG A 184 -16.86 -8.85 -3.12
CA ARG A 184 -17.70 -8.33 -2.04
C ARG A 184 -18.43 -9.47 -1.35
N ALA A 185 -18.54 -9.38 -0.04
CA ALA A 185 -19.27 -10.38 0.76
C ALA A 185 -20.79 -10.33 0.52
#